data_62cdbf524a488e273a34495a8c112200
#
_entry.id   62cdbf524a488e273a34495a8c112200
#
_cell.length_a   1.000
_cell.length_b   1.000
_cell.length_c   1.000
_cell.angle_alpha   90.00
_cell.angle_beta   90.00
_cell.angle_gamma   90.00
#
_symmetry.space_group_name_H-M   'P 1'
#
loop_
_entity.id
_entity.type
_entity.pdbx_description
1 polymer ?
#
loop_
_entity_poly.entity_id
_entity_poly.type
_entity_poly.pdbx_seq_one_letter_code
_entity_poly.pdbx_strand_id
1 'polypeptide(L)'
;GKTPLFFGGAGRLMGVIAVADTLKEDSPRAIRELQNMGIRVVMLTGDNQRTADAIGRQAGVDEVIAGVLPDGKEAVIRRLQESGKVAMVGDGINDAPALTRADTGIAIGAGTDVAIDAADVVLMNSRLSDVPAAIRLSRATLRNIHENLFWAFIYNIIGIPLAAGVFIPFGLTLNPMFGAAAMSLSSFCVVSNALRLNLFDLHSTKHDRKPKSAALPAAPVQPAAAENTAEPVSVPVVKEDNAMKKTLHVEGMMCCHCEARVKKALEALPAVDEAVVSHEAGTAIVTLNAEVSDADLKKAVEDQDYNCLLYTSDAADDLT
;
A
#
# COMPACT_ATOMS: atom_id res chain seq x y z
N GLY A 1 -18.64 11.93 13.21
CA GLY A 1 -17.42 11.24 13.10
C GLY A 1 -16.65 10.96 14.39
N LYS A 2 -17.31 10.40 15.45
CA LYS A 2 -16.61 9.87 16.63
C LYS A 2 -17.12 8.46 16.86
N THR A 3 -16.25 7.51 17.20
CA THR A 3 -16.61 6.14 17.55
C THR A 3 -16.94 6.07 19.04
N PRO A 4 -18.18 5.74 19.43
CA PRO A 4 -18.53 5.61 20.84
C PRO A 4 -18.06 4.26 21.38
N LEU A 5 -17.34 4.28 22.50
CA LEU A 5 -17.01 3.13 23.31
C LEU A 5 -17.92 3.15 24.53
N PHE A 6 -18.69 2.09 24.71
CA PHE A 6 -19.64 1.94 25.82
C PHE A 6 -18.97 1.16 26.95
N PHE A 7 -19.02 1.71 28.14
CA PHE A 7 -18.52 1.06 29.37
C PHE A 7 -19.70 0.66 30.24
N GLY A 8 -19.82 -0.63 30.51
CA GLY A 8 -20.88 -1.19 31.35
C GLY A 8 -20.32 -2.06 32.47
N GLY A 9 -21.02 -2.12 33.59
CA GLY A 9 -20.75 -3.01 34.71
C GLY A 9 -22.03 -3.38 35.45
N ALA A 10 -22.13 -4.62 35.94
CA ALA A 10 -23.30 -5.13 36.65
C ALA A 10 -24.64 -4.87 35.93
N GLY A 11 -24.70 -5.02 34.60
CA GLY A 11 -25.90 -4.81 33.79
C GLY A 11 -26.32 -3.33 33.59
N ARG A 12 -25.49 -2.36 33.98
CA ARG A 12 -25.77 -0.93 33.84
C ARG A 12 -24.68 -0.25 32.98
N LEU A 13 -25.12 0.68 32.10
CA LEU A 13 -24.20 1.54 31.35
C LEU A 13 -23.58 2.54 32.35
N MET A 14 -22.24 2.49 32.48
CA MET A 14 -21.48 3.38 33.38
C MET A 14 -21.04 4.65 32.68
N GLY A 15 -20.79 4.60 31.36
CA GLY A 15 -20.37 5.76 30.59
C GLY A 15 -20.15 5.46 29.13
N VAL A 16 -19.97 6.53 28.36
CA VAL A 16 -19.63 6.48 26.92
C VAL A 16 -18.43 7.38 26.69
N ILE A 17 -17.37 6.84 26.10
CA ILE A 17 -16.20 7.62 25.64
C ILE A 17 -16.26 7.69 24.12
N ALA A 18 -16.23 8.88 23.57
CA ALA A 18 -16.19 9.08 22.11
C ALA A 18 -14.75 9.31 21.67
N VAL A 19 -14.22 8.37 20.90
CA VAL A 19 -12.86 8.44 20.33
C VAL A 19 -12.94 8.91 18.88
N ALA A 20 -12.02 9.76 18.48
CA ALA A 20 -11.85 10.17 17.09
C ALA A 20 -10.36 10.40 16.82
N ASP A 21 -9.89 9.95 15.68
CA ASP A 21 -8.60 10.33 15.17
C ASP A 21 -8.60 11.80 14.77
N THR A 22 -7.49 12.47 15.06
CA THR A 22 -7.29 13.86 14.68
C THR A 22 -6.51 13.92 13.37
N LEU A 23 -7.03 14.71 12.43
CA LEU A 23 -6.32 14.99 11.20
C LEU A 23 -5.03 15.78 11.51
N LYS A 24 -3.89 15.36 10.92
CA LYS A 24 -2.63 16.11 11.04
C LYS A 24 -2.81 17.50 10.40
N GLU A 25 -2.24 18.53 11.02
CA GLU A 25 -2.42 19.93 10.61
C GLU A 25 -1.95 20.22 9.18
N ASP A 26 -0.94 19.50 8.71
CA ASP A 26 -0.35 19.64 7.38
C ASP A 26 -1.17 18.96 6.27
N SER A 27 -2.03 17.99 6.62
CA SER A 27 -2.74 17.14 5.63
C SER A 27 -3.64 17.93 4.69
N PRO A 28 -4.50 18.88 5.12
CA PRO A 28 -5.36 19.62 4.19
C PRO A 28 -4.57 20.49 3.22
N ARG A 29 -3.40 20.98 3.64
CA ARG A 29 -2.51 21.74 2.78
C ARG A 29 -1.84 20.85 1.76
N ALA A 30 -1.29 19.72 2.17
CA ALA A 30 -0.63 18.74 1.30
C ALA A 30 -1.59 18.21 0.22
N ILE A 31 -2.84 17.88 0.60
CA ILE A 31 -3.88 17.43 -0.32
C ILE A 31 -4.17 18.50 -1.39
N ARG A 32 -4.37 19.75 -0.99
CA ARG A 32 -4.56 20.85 -1.96
C ARG A 32 -3.37 21.04 -2.89
N GLU A 33 -2.15 20.88 -2.40
CA GLU A 33 -0.94 20.97 -3.23
C GLU A 33 -0.91 19.84 -4.28
N LEU A 34 -1.25 18.60 -3.90
CA LEU A 34 -1.37 17.46 -4.83
C LEU A 34 -2.46 17.70 -5.89
N GLN A 35 -3.63 18.20 -5.49
CA GLN A 35 -4.71 18.55 -6.40
C GLN A 35 -4.31 19.65 -7.37
N ASN A 36 -3.55 20.67 -6.91
CA ASN A 36 -2.99 21.71 -7.77
C ASN A 36 -1.98 21.17 -8.80
N MET A 37 -1.29 20.07 -8.48
CA MET A 37 -0.44 19.34 -9.43
C MET A 37 -1.23 18.49 -10.44
N GLY A 38 -2.57 18.45 -10.32
CA GLY A 38 -3.46 17.63 -11.17
C GLY A 38 -3.53 16.17 -10.73
N ILE A 39 -3.23 15.87 -9.47
CA ILE A 39 -3.30 14.54 -8.89
C ILE A 39 -4.62 14.42 -8.13
N ARG A 40 -5.41 13.40 -8.46
CA ARG A 40 -6.62 13.04 -7.71
C ARG A 40 -6.19 12.38 -6.40
N VAL A 41 -6.75 12.82 -5.28
CA VAL A 41 -6.41 12.32 -3.95
C VAL A 41 -7.56 11.48 -3.42
N VAL A 42 -7.30 10.19 -3.20
CA VAL A 42 -8.27 9.22 -2.67
C VAL A 42 -7.85 8.82 -1.25
N MET A 43 -8.75 8.93 -0.30
CA MET A 43 -8.54 8.44 1.05
C MET A 43 -9.04 7.00 1.16
N LEU A 44 -8.15 6.08 1.56
CA LEU A 44 -8.44 4.67 1.75
C LEU A 44 -8.32 4.33 3.24
N THR A 45 -9.40 3.87 3.86
CA THR A 45 -9.44 3.60 5.30
C THR A 45 -10.27 2.37 5.66
N GLY A 46 -9.91 1.72 6.78
CA GLY A 46 -10.70 0.66 7.39
C GLY A 46 -11.87 1.16 8.24
N ASP A 47 -11.95 2.46 8.50
CA ASP A 47 -13.02 3.07 9.28
C ASP A 47 -14.39 2.91 8.62
N ASN A 48 -15.44 3.04 9.43
CA ASN A 48 -16.81 3.09 8.91
C ASN A 48 -17.03 4.32 8.02
N GLN A 49 -17.93 4.18 7.03
CA GLN A 49 -18.21 5.20 6.00
C GLN A 49 -18.51 6.57 6.61
N ARG A 50 -19.29 6.64 7.68
CA ARG A 50 -19.71 7.90 8.30
C ARG A 50 -18.51 8.67 8.89
N THR A 51 -17.59 7.97 9.54
CA THR A 51 -16.37 8.58 10.10
C THR A 51 -15.43 9.00 8.99
N ALA A 52 -15.20 8.11 8.01
CA ALA A 52 -14.37 8.38 6.86
C ALA A 52 -14.83 9.58 6.04
N ASP A 53 -16.13 9.72 5.79
CA ASP A 53 -16.69 10.88 5.08
C ASP A 53 -16.51 12.20 5.84
N ALA A 54 -16.58 12.15 7.17
CA ALA A 54 -16.36 13.34 8.00
C ALA A 54 -14.90 13.80 7.93
N ILE A 55 -13.95 12.85 8.04
CA ILE A 55 -12.52 13.12 7.96
C ILE A 55 -12.14 13.52 6.53
N GLY A 56 -12.66 12.84 5.51
CA GLY A 56 -12.39 13.15 4.11
C GLY A 56 -12.84 14.56 3.70
N ARG A 57 -14.02 14.99 4.17
CA ARG A 57 -14.48 16.38 3.98
C ARG A 57 -13.59 17.40 4.67
N GLN A 58 -13.13 17.10 5.89
CA GLN A 58 -12.23 17.98 6.63
C GLN A 58 -10.84 18.04 5.97
N ALA A 59 -10.35 16.92 5.46
CA ALA A 59 -9.08 16.83 4.76
C ALA A 59 -9.12 17.44 3.35
N GLY A 60 -10.31 17.45 2.71
CA GLY A 60 -10.52 17.97 1.36
C GLY A 60 -10.08 17.02 0.25
N VAL A 61 -10.16 15.69 0.48
CA VAL A 61 -9.86 14.68 -0.55
C VAL A 61 -10.95 14.65 -1.63
N ASP A 62 -10.58 14.14 -2.82
CA ASP A 62 -11.52 14.06 -3.94
C ASP A 62 -12.48 12.86 -3.80
N GLU A 63 -12.04 11.79 -3.12
CA GLU A 63 -12.83 10.58 -2.92
C GLU A 63 -12.46 9.89 -1.61
N VAL A 64 -13.43 9.19 -1.02
CA VAL A 64 -13.27 8.39 0.20
C VAL A 64 -13.73 6.96 -0.07
N ILE A 65 -12.83 5.99 0.18
CA ILE A 65 -13.13 4.56 0.14
C ILE A 65 -12.94 4.03 1.56
N ALA A 66 -14.06 3.73 2.21
CA ALA A 66 -14.13 3.33 3.61
C ALA A 66 -14.41 1.84 3.79
N GLY A 67 -14.22 1.33 5.01
CA GLY A 67 -14.54 -0.07 5.35
C GLY A 67 -13.65 -1.10 4.67
N VAL A 68 -12.46 -0.71 4.23
CA VAL A 68 -11.54 -1.61 3.52
C VAL A 68 -10.66 -2.32 4.54
N LEU A 69 -10.80 -3.62 4.61
CA LEU A 69 -9.94 -4.48 5.42
C LEU A 69 -8.48 -4.43 4.88
N PRO A 70 -7.48 -4.75 5.69
CA PRO A 70 -6.08 -4.74 5.26
C PRO A 70 -5.84 -5.49 3.95
N ASP A 71 -6.37 -6.71 3.82
CA ASP A 71 -6.24 -7.55 2.63
C ASP A 71 -6.98 -6.99 1.40
N GLY A 72 -8.00 -6.16 1.62
CA GLY A 72 -8.77 -5.50 0.55
C GLY A 72 -8.10 -4.27 -0.06
N LYS A 73 -7.10 -3.68 0.61
CA LYS A 73 -6.43 -2.46 0.13
C LYS A 73 -5.73 -2.67 -1.21
N GLU A 74 -5.07 -3.82 -1.39
CA GLU A 74 -4.42 -4.18 -2.65
C GLU A 74 -5.42 -4.24 -3.82
N ALA A 75 -6.59 -4.85 -3.61
CA ALA A 75 -7.63 -4.94 -4.63
C ALA A 75 -8.18 -3.57 -5.05
N VAL A 76 -8.28 -2.63 -4.09
CA VAL A 76 -8.66 -1.24 -4.39
C VAL A 76 -7.60 -0.55 -5.25
N ILE A 77 -6.32 -0.70 -4.92
CA ILE A 77 -5.21 -0.15 -5.73
C ILE A 77 -5.27 -0.70 -7.16
N ARG A 78 -5.45 -2.02 -7.32
CA ARG A 78 -5.59 -2.66 -8.64
C ARG A 78 -6.73 -2.05 -9.47
N ARG A 79 -7.89 -1.83 -8.85
CA ARG A 79 -9.03 -1.19 -9.50
C ARG A 79 -8.75 0.27 -9.89
N LEU A 80 -8.08 1.03 -9.03
CA LEU A 80 -7.71 2.41 -9.33
C LEU A 80 -6.69 2.48 -10.49
N GLN A 81 -5.79 1.50 -10.61
CA GLN A 81 -4.82 1.39 -11.71
C GLN A 81 -5.48 1.21 -13.09
N GLU A 82 -6.71 0.70 -13.17
CA GLU A 82 -7.48 0.63 -14.43
C GLU A 82 -7.78 2.03 -15.00
N SER A 83 -7.88 3.04 -14.15
CA SER A 83 -8.15 4.43 -14.54
C SER A 83 -6.89 5.28 -14.72
N GLY A 84 -5.72 4.82 -14.29
CA GLY A 84 -4.46 5.56 -14.40
C GLY A 84 -3.37 5.08 -13.47
N LYS A 85 -2.25 5.80 -13.45
CA LYS A 85 -1.14 5.52 -12.53
C LYS A 85 -1.50 5.87 -11.10
N VAL A 86 -1.17 4.99 -10.17
CA VAL A 86 -1.50 5.10 -8.75
C VAL A 86 -0.25 5.15 -7.90
N ALA A 87 -0.15 6.16 -7.05
CA ALA A 87 0.80 6.20 -5.95
C ALA A 87 0.06 5.86 -4.65
N MET A 88 0.53 4.87 -3.91
CA MET A 88 0.04 4.55 -2.57
C MET A 88 0.94 5.21 -1.52
N VAL A 89 0.32 5.85 -0.55
CA VAL A 89 1.01 6.46 0.59
C VAL A 89 0.51 5.80 1.86
N GLY A 90 1.41 5.23 2.65
CA GLY A 90 1.08 4.52 3.88
C GLY A 90 2.22 4.53 4.89
N ASP A 91 1.96 4.13 6.12
CA ASP A 91 2.92 4.14 7.23
C ASP A 91 2.99 2.81 8.01
N GLY A 92 2.11 1.87 7.71
CA GLY A 92 1.92 0.65 8.49
C GLY A 92 2.23 -0.66 7.76
N ILE A 93 2.41 -1.72 8.55
CA ILE A 93 2.58 -3.11 8.07
C ILE A 93 1.38 -3.51 7.18
N ASN A 94 0.18 -3.09 7.57
CA ASN A 94 -1.06 -3.40 6.86
C ASN A 94 -1.16 -2.77 5.47
N ASP A 95 -0.29 -1.81 5.15
CA ASP A 95 -0.24 -1.13 3.86
C ASP A 95 0.78 -1.74 2.90
N ALA A 96 1.67 -2.61 3.38
CA ALA A 96 2.74 -3.20 2.58
C ALA A 96 2.26 -3.87 1.28
N PRO A 97 1.19 -4.70 1.25
CA PRO A 97 0.67 -5.26 0.00
C PRO A 97 0.18 -4.19 -0.98
N ALA A 98 -0.45 -3.12 -0.48
CA ALA A 98 -0.95 -2.02 -1.29
C ALA A 98 0.20 -1.11 -1.80
N LEU A 99 1.23 -0.88 -0.97
CA LEU A 99 2.46 -0.16 -1.35
C LEU A 99 3.18 -0.87 -2.49
N THR A 100 3.41 -2.18 -2.35
CA THR A 100 4.06 -3.00 -3.38
C THR A 100 3.23 -3.08 -4.67
N ARG A 101 1.88 -3.08 -4.56
CA ARG A 101 0.99 -3.18 -5.72
C ARG A 101 0.91 -1.89 -6.52
N ALA A 102 1.03 -0.74 -5.90
CA ALA A 102 0.94 0.56 -6.55
C ALA A 102 2.02 0.74 -7.63
N ASP A 103 1.81 1.69 -8.57
CA ASP A 103 2.87 2.09 -9.52
C ASP A 103 4.02 2.82 -8.82
N THR A 104 3.75 3.38 -7.64
CA THR A 104 4.75 3.95 -6.74
C THR A 104 4.26 3.82 -5.31
N GLY A 105 4.97 3.06 -4.50
CA GLY A 105 4.75 2.96 -3.06
C GLY A 105 5.55 4.03 -2.31
N ILE A 106 4.91 4.77 -1.42
CA ILE A 106 5.55 5.83 -0.61
C ILE A 106 5.28 5.54 0.87
N ALA A 107 6.31 5.17 1.62
CA ALA A 107 6.23 5.04 3.07
C ALA A 107 6.49 6.40 3.75
N ILE A 108 5.68 6.75 4.77
CA ILE A 108 5.80 8.00 5.52
C ILE A 108 6.22 7.73 6.96
N GLY A 109 7.21 8.50 7.44
CA GLY A 109 7.70 8.42 8.81
C GLY A 109 8.70 7.30 9.02
N ALA A 110 9.08 7.07 10.26
CA ALA A 110 9.83 5.88 10.65
C ALA A 110 8.87 4.67 10.67
N GLY A 111 8.34 4.34 9.48
CA GLY A 111 7.47 3.19 9.27
C GLY A 111 8.13 1.91 9.78
N THR A 112 7.34 0.87 9.93
CA THR A 112 7.88 -0.46 10.24
C THR A 112 8.84 -0.89 9.13
N ASP A 113 9.85 -1.68 9.46
CA ASP A 113 10.82 -2.20 8.49
C ASP A 113 10.11 -2.83 7.27
N VAL A 114 8.98 -3.48 7.49
CA VAL A 114 8.15 -4.08 6.44
C VAL A 114 7.57 -3.04 5.46
N ALA A 115 7.12 -1.89 5.96
CA ALA A 115 6.60 -0.82 5.10
C ALA A 115 7.73 -0.14 4.32
N ILE A 116 8.91 -0.04 4.92
CA ILE A 116 10.13 0.50 4.29
C ILE A 116 10.56 -0.43 3.14
N ASP A 117 10.59 -1.73 3.35
CA ASP A 117 10.99 -2.72 2.35
C ASP A 117 9.96 -2.84 1.19
N ALA A 118 8.69 -2.52 1.46
CA ALA A 118 7.60 -2.58 0.47
C ALA A 118 7.46 -1.30 -0.39
N ALA A 119 8.13 -0.20 -0.02
CA ALA A 119 7.97 1.10 -0.66
C ALA A 119 9.13 1.44 -1.61
N ASP A 120 8.81 2.10 -2.75
CA ASP A 120 9.81 2.65 -3.66
C ASP A 120 10.47 3.93 -3.12
N VAL A 121 9.74 4.68 -2.28
CA VAL A 121 10.18 5.94 -1.69
C VAL A 121 9.88 5.93 -0.20
N VAL A 122 10.87 6.26 0.61
CA VAL A 122 10.72 6.39 2.06
C VAL A 122 10.92 7.85 2.47
N LEU A 123 9.88 8.44 3.08
CA LEU A 123 9.91 9.79 3.63
C LEU A 123 10.15 9.71 5.13
N MET A 124 11.29 10.20 5.59
CA MET A 124 11.74 10.03 6.97
C MET A 124 10.86 10.76 8.00
N ASN A 125 10.15 11.80 7.59
CA ASN A 125 9.24 12.53 8.47
C ASN A 125 7.82 11.99 8.33
N SER A 126 7.09 11.94 9.44
CA SER A 126 5.67 11.56 9.46
C SER A 126 4.77 12.76 9.05
N ARG A 127 5.03 13.35 7.88
CA ARG A 127 4.32 14.53 7.34
C ARG A 127 3.81 14.26 5.95
N LEU A 128 2.51 14.48 5.72
CA LEU A 128 1.95 14.33 4.39
C LEU A 128 2.48 15.40 3.41
N SER A 129 2.91 16.58 3.92
CA SER A 129 3.53 17.66 3.14
C SER A 129 4.82 17.26 2.43
N ASP A 130 5.48 16.19 2.86
CA ASP A 130 6.71 15.72 2.22
C ASP A 130 6.41 14.94 0.92
N VAL A 131 5.17 14.44 0.73
CA VAL A 131 4.76 13.77 -0.51
C VAL A 131 4.75 14.73 -1.71
N PRO A 132 4.05 15.88 -1.68
CA PRO A 132 4.15 16.85 -2.76
C PRO A 132 5.57 17.39 -2.96
N ALA A 133 6.38 17.53 -1.89
CA ALA A 133 7.78 17.92 -1.98
C ALA A 133 8.61 16.87 -2.74
N ALA A 134 8.44 15.58 -2.47
CA ALA A 134 9.10 14.48 -3.19
C ALA A 134 8.73 14.47 -4.68
N ILE A 135 7.45 14.69 -5.02
CA ILE A 135 7.00 14.77 -6.40
C ILE A 135 7.65 15.98 -7.12
N ARG A 136 7.75 17.13 -6.45
CA ARG A 136 8.46 18.31 -7.01
C ARG A 136 9.93 18.01 -7.26
N LEU A 137 10.60 17.37 -6.30
CA LEU A 137 11.99 16.99 -6.43
C LEU A 137 12.20 16.04 -7.62
N SER A 138 11.37 15.00 -7.73
CA SER A 138 11.41 14.06 -8.85
C SER A 138 11.26 14.77 -10.20
N ARG A 139 10.27 15.66 -10.33
CA ARG A 139 10.04 16.44 -11.56
C ARG A 139 11.20 17.38 -11.87
N ALA A 140 11.79 18.01 -10.85
CA ALA A 140 12.96 18.88 -11.01
C ALA A 140 14.21 18.08 -11.44
N THR A 141 14.42 16.92 -10.84
CA THR A 141 15.51 16.00 -11.18
C THR A 141 15.41 15.51 -12.62
N LEU A 142 14.22 15.07 -13.04
CA LEU A 142 13.99 14.65 -14.44
C LEU A 142 14.27 15.77 -15.43
N ARG A 143 13.84 16.99 -15.12
CA ARG A 143 14.14 18.17 -15.96
C ARG A 143 15.65 18.41 -16.04
N ASN A 144 16.33 18.37 -14.89
CA ASN A 144 17.79 18.53 -14.82
C ASN A 144 18.52 17.45 -15.64
N ILE A 145 18.06 16.19 -15.59
CA ILE A 145 18.60 15.10 -16.40
C ILE A 145 18.44 15.40 -17.89
N HIS A 146 17.24 15.83 -18.34
CA HIS A 146 17.02 16.18 -19.75
C HIS A 146 17.89 17.35 -20.20
N GLU A 147 18.05 18.38 -19.36
CA GLU A 147 18.94 19.51 -19.64
C GLU A 147 20.39 19.04 -19.74
N ASN A 148 20.85 18.17 -18.85
CA ASN A 148 22.20 17.59 -18.89
C ASN A 148 22.43 16.76 -20.16
N LEU A 149 21.48 15.92 -20.54
CA LEU A 149 21.54 15.16 -21.79
C LEU A 149 21.60 16.10 -23.01
N PHE A 150 20.79 17.15 -23.03
CA PHE A 150 20.83 18.14 -24.11
C PHE A 150 22.24 18.76 -24.23
N TRP A 151 22.82 19.23 -23.15
CA TRP A 151 24.18 19.79 -23.18
C TRP A 151 25.23 18.77 -23.59
N ALA A 152 25.12 17.53 -23.12
CA ALA A 152 26.06 16.47 -23.49
C ALA A 152 25.98 16.11 -24.98
N PHE A 153 24.77 16.11 -25.58
CA PHE A 153 24.60 15.77 -26.99
C PHE A 153 24.90 16.91 -27.94
N ILE A 154 24.55 18.16 -27.61
CA ILE A 154 24.69 19.29 -28.53
C ILE A 154 26.15 19.51 -28.98
N TYR A 155 27.10 19.36 -28.04
CA TYR A 155 28.52 19.47 -28.36
C TYR A 155 28.98 18.37 -29.33
N ASN A 156 28.46 17.17 -29.19
CA ASN A 156 28.77 16.04 -30.09
C ASN A 156 28.11 16.20 -31.46
N ILE A 157 26.85 16.66 -31.51
CA ILE A 157 26.12 16.91 -32.77
C ILE A 157 26.83 17.94 -33.63
N ILE A 158 27.44 18.96 -33.00
CA ILE A 158 28.22 19.99 -33.73
C ILE A 158 29.65 19.50 -33.98
N GLY A 159 30.28 18.88 -33.01
CA GLY A 159 31.69 18.51 -33.06
C GLY A 159 32.01 17.36 -34.01
N ILE A 160 31.12 16.32 -34.10
CA ILE A 160 31.37 15.18 -34.97
C ILE A 160 31.37 15.54 -36.45
N PRO A 161 30.40 16.28 -36.99
CA PRO A 161 30.46 16.73 -38.41
C PRO A 161 31.68 17.66 -38.69
N LEU A 162 32.03 18.51 -37.72
CA LEU A 162 33.17 19.38 -37.86
C LEU A 162 34.50 18.58 -37.86
N ALA A 163 34.62 17.57 -36.99
CA ALA A 163 35.79 16.67 -36.96
C ALA A 163 35.85 15.79 -38.21
N ALA A 164 34.70 15.34 -38.74
CA ALA A 164 34.60 14.56 -39.97
C ALA A 164 34.92 15.39 -41.23
N GLY A 165 35.17 16.68 -41.09
CA GLY A 165 35.54 17.53 -42.21
C GLY A 165 34.41 17.98 -43.16
N VAL A 166 33.14 17.79 -42.75
CA VAL A 166 31.97 18.21 -43.54
C VAL A 166 32.00 19.69 -43.90
N PHE A 167 32.64 20.53 -43.10
CA PHE A 167 32.71 21.98 -43.29
C PHE A 167 34.04 22.46 -43.89
N ILE A 168 34.94 21.55 -44.29
CA ILE A 168 36.19 21.91 -45.00
C ILE A 168 35.96 22.75 -46.23
N PRO A 169 34.94 22.47 -47.10
CA PRO A 169 34.67 23.30 -48.26
C PRO A 169 34.34 24.77 -47.93
N PHE A 170 33.90 25.02 -46.68
CA PHE A 170 33.60 26.37 -46.18
C PHE A 170 34.75 26.97 -45.42
N GLY A 171 35.93 26.35 -45.43
CA GLY A 171 37.13 26.84 -44.76
C GLY A 171 37.15 26.59 -43.26
N LEU A 172 36.21 25.80 -42.72
CA LEU A 172 36.12 25.47 -41.31
C LEU A 172 36.78 24.11 -41.04
N THR A 173 37.89 24.12 -40.29
CA THR A 173 38.61 22.91 -39.82
C THR A 173 38.62 22.85 -38.32
N LEU A 174 38.48 21.67 -37.75
CA LEU A 174 38.57 21.47 -36.30
C LEU A 174 40.02 21.49 -35.86
N ASN A 175 40.38 22.46 -35.06
CA ASN A 175 41.67 22.45 -34.33
C ASN A 175 41.49 21.58 -33.07
N PRO A 176 42.40 20.63 -32.80
CA PRO A 176 42.32 19.73 -31.62
C PRO A 176 42.20 20.50 -30.29
N MET A 177 42.77 21.68 -30.17
CA MET A 177 42.65 22.49 -28.96
C MET A 177 41.21 22.98 -28.72
N PHE A 178 40.45 23.33 -29.77
CA PHE A 178 39.05 23.69 -29.64
C PHE A 178 38.19 22.48 -29.30
N GLY A 179 38.54 21.28 -29.79
CA GLY A 179 37.88 20.02 -29.40
C GLY A 179 38.04 19.74 -27.91
N ALA A 180 39.25 19.85 -27.39
CA ALA A 180 39.55 19.66 -25.97
C ALA A 180 38.82 20.70 -25.07
N ALA A 181 38.82 21.98 -25.52
CA ALA A 181 38.10 23.05 -24.82
C ALA A 181 36.58 22.80 -24.78
N ALA A 182 35.97 22.35 -25.89
CA ALA A 182 34.56 22.01 -25.96
C ALA A 182 34.17 20.85 -25.02
N MET A 183 35.01 19.81 -24.91
CA MET A 183 34.81 18.71 -23.97
C MET A 183 34.84 19.18 -22.51
N SER A 184 35.83 20.03 -22.16
CA SER A 184 35.94 20.60 -20.81
C SER A 184 34.72 21.49 -20.47
N LEU A 185 34.27 22.29 -21.43
CA LEU A 185 33.12 23.19 -21.28
C LEU A 185 31.81 22.37 -21.13
N SER A 186 31.68 21.30 -21.87
CA SER A 186 30.53 20.35 -21.74
C SER A 186 30.43 19.78 -20.32
N SER A 187 31.54 19.28 -19.79
CA SER A 187 31.61 18.77 -18.42
C SER A 187 31.26 19.84 -17.38
N PHE A 188 31.81 21.05 -17.56
CA PHE A 188 31.49 22.19 -16.69
C PHE A 188 30.02 22.56 -16.72
N CYS A 189 29.36 22.58 -17.88
CA CYS A 189 27.94 22.89 -18.04
C CYS A 189 27.09 21.84 -17.33
N VAL A 190 27.37 20.53 -17.51
CA VAL A 190 26.63 19.45 -16.87
C VAL A 190 26.72 19.50 -15.35
N VAL A 191 27.96 19.68 -14.81
CA VAL A 191 28.15 19.76 -13.36
C VAL A 191 27.49 21.01 -12.78
N SER A 192 27.65 22.17 -13.43
CA SER A 192 27.03 23.43 -12.99
C SER A 192 25.49 23.32 -13.00
N ASN A 193 24.90 22.67 -14.01
CA ASN A 193 23.46 22.46 -14.07
C ASN A 193 22.98 21.47 -12.99
N ALA A 194 23.74 20.41 -12.74
CA ALA A 194 23.42 19.47 -11.66
C ALA A 194 23.44 20.14 -10.28
N LEU A 195 24.41 21.03 -10.02
CA LEU A 195 24.50 21.77 -8.77
C LEU A 195 23.33 22.74 -8.54
N ARG A 196 22.67 23.21 -9.60
CA ARG A 196 21.45 24.03 -9.47
C ARG A 196 20.33 23.32 -8.70
N LEU A 197 20.30 21.98 -8.70
CA LEU A 197 19.31 21.23 -7.95
C LEU A 197 19.40 21.48 -6.42
N ASN A 198 20.58 21.77 -5.90
CA ASN A 198 20.77 22.13 -4.48
C ASN A 198 20.10 23.45 -4.09
N LEU A 199 19.81 24.32 -5.05
CA LEU A 199 19.13 25.59 -4.85
C LEU A 199 17.60 25.49 -5.04
N PHE A 200 17.10 24.27 -5.29
CA PHE A 200 15.68 24.06 -5.56
C PHE A 200 14.88 24.07 -4.25
N ASP A 201 13.88 24.95 -4.16
CA ASP A 201 12.96 25.01 -3.03
C ASP A 201 11.85 23.98 -3.18
N LEU A 202 11.90 22.93 -2.37
CA LEU A 202 10.96 21.80 -2.36
C LEU A 202 9.54 22.19 -1.94
N HIS A 203 9.40 23.25 -1.15
CA HIS A 203 8.12 23.69 -0.59
C HIS A 203 7.45 24.82 -1.38
N SER A 204 8.11 25.32 -2.43
CA SER A 204 7.56 26.36 -3.29
C SER A 204 6.51 25.78 -4.26
N THR A 205 5.29 26.28 -4.18
CA THR A 205 4.18 25.92 -5.06
C THR A 205 4.15 26.65 -6.39
N LYS A 206 5.11 27.59 -6.63
CA LYS A 206 5.13 28.48 -7.80
C LYS A 206 5.19 27.77 -9.15
N HIS A 207 5.73 26.55 -9.17
CA HIS A 207 5.94 25.75 -10.38
C HIS A 207 4.97 24.56 -10.51
N ASP A 208 3.99 24.45 -9.61
CA ASP A 208 2.99 23.41 -9.67
C ASP A 208 2.06 23.68 -10.87
N ARG A 209 2.12 22.83 -11.87
CA ARG A 209 1.27 22.90 -13.06
C ARG A 209 0.49 21.63 -13.22
N LYS A 210 -0.81 21.75 -13.47
CA LYS A 210 -1.63 20.62 -13.94
C LYS A 210 -1.07 20.16 -15.28
N PRO A 211 -0.77 18.86 -15.47
CA PRO A 211 -0.38 18.36 -16.78
C PRO A 211 -1.52 18.63 -17.77
N LYS A 212 -1.19 19.10 -18.98
CA LYS A 212 -2.17 19.45 -20.01
C LYS A 212 -3.07 18.27 -20.48
N SER A 213 -2.70 17.05 -20.12
CA SER A 213 -3.40 15.80 -20.46
C SER A 213 -4.23 15.18 -19.33
N ALA A 214 -4.26 15.77 -18.15
CA ALA A 214 -4.97 15.20 -17.01
C ALA A 214 -6.42 15.72 -16.90
N ALA A 215 -7.20 15.60 -17.98
CA ALA A 215 -8.62 15.41 -17.85
C ALA A 215 -8.84 13.90 -17.70
N LEU A 216 -8.50 13.33 -16.54
CA LEU A 216 -9.06 12.05 -16.16
C LEU A 216 -10.58 12.25 -16.07
N PRO A 217 -11.38 11.47 -16.80
CA PRO A 217 -12.81 11.46 -16.57
C PRO A 217 -12.99 11.08 -15.09
N ALA A 218 -13.67 11.94 -14.35
CA ALA A 218 -14.22 11.57 -13.06
C ALA A 218 -15.30 10.51 -13.32
N ALA A 219 -14.88 9.28 -13.57
CA ALA A 219 -15.77 8.15 -13.37
C ALA A 219 -15.92 8.08 -11.84
N PRO A 220 -17.13 8.29 -11.31
CA PRO A 220 -17.37 7.97 -9.91
C PRO A 220 -17.05 6.48 -9.79
N VAL A 221 -15.97 6.16 -9.11
CA VAL A 221 -15.74 4.80 -8.64
C VAL A 221 -16.86 4.58 -7.64
N GLN A 222 -17.96 4.00 -8.13
CA GLN A 222 -19.00 3.53 -7.23
C GLN A 222 -18.26 2.66 -6.21
N PRO A 223 -18.47 2.85 -4.90
CA PRO A 223 -17.96 1.91 -3.93
C PRO A 223 -18.38 0.55 -4.48
N ALA A 224 -17.42 -0.39 -4.59
CA ALA A 224 -17.80 -1.77 -4.75
C ALA A 224 -18.74 -2.00 -3.58
N ALA A 225 -20.02 -1.98 -3.87
CA ALA A 225 -20.96 -2.58 -2.98
C ALA A 225 -20.34 -3.97 -2.76
N ALA A 226 -19.79 -4.20 -1.54
CA ALA A 226 -19.95 -5.50 -1.00
C ALA A 226 -21.40 -5.81 -1.35
N GLU A 227 -21.64 -6.80 -2.19
CA GLU A 227 -22.95 -7.32 -2.43
C GLU A 227 -23.49 -7.86 -1.10
N ASN A 228 -23.79 -6.94 -0.21
CA ASN A 228 -24.83 -7.07 0.74
C ASN A 228 -26.11 -6.67 0.00
N THR A 229 -26.53 -7.47 -0.93
CA THR A 229 -27.94 -7.68 -1.21
C THR A 229 -28.52 -8.33 0.04
N ALA A 230 -28.69 -7.53 1.07
CA ALA A 230 -29.72 -7.76 2.05
C ALA A 230 -31.03 -7.32 1.39
N GLU A 231 -31.52 -8.08 0.42
CA GLU A 231 -32.95 -8.28 0.32
C GLU A 231 -33.41 -8.79 1.68
N PRO A 232 -34.57 -8.34 2.18
CA PRO A 232 -35.19 -9.00 3.32
C PRO A 232 -35.65 -10.39 2.85
N VAL A 233 -34.72 -11.30 2.76
CA VAL A 233 -35.03 -12.72 2.64
C VAL A 233 -35.65 -13.08 3.98
N SER A 234 -36.98 -13.28 3.94
CA SER A 234 -37.69 -14.08 4.92
C SER A 234 -36.84 -15.28 5.24
N VAL A 235 -36.31 -15.33 6.47
CA VAL A 235 -35.48 -16.38 7.01
C VAL A 235 -36.23 -17.71 6.78
N PRO A 236 -35.78 -18.61 5.88
CA PRO A 236 -36.06 -20.00 6.09
C PRO A 236 -35.19 -20.36 7.29
N VAL A 237 -35.83 -20.88 8.32
CA VAL A 237 -35.18 -21.58 9.42
C VAL A 237 -34.30 -22.65 8.78
N VAL A 238 -33.05 -22.32 8.52
CA VAL A 238 -32.02 -23.31 8.21
C VAL A 238 -31.72 -23.97 9.54
N LYS A 239 -32.05 -25.25 9.61
CA LYS A 239 -31.60 -26.15 10.64
C LYS A 239 -30.13 -25.89 10.88
N GLU A 240 -29.75 -25.60 12.11
CA GLU A 240 -28.36 -25.65 12.59
C GLU A 240 -27.84 -27.06 12.24
N ASP A 241 -27.09 -27.16 11.15
CA ASP A 241 -26.20 -28.28 10.94
C ASP A 241 -25.08 -28.11 11.98
N ASN A 242 -25.11 -28.97 12.95
CA ASN A 242 -24.26 -29.08 14.11
C ASN A 242 -22.87 -29.58 13.64
N ALA A 243 -22.17 -28.80 12.81
CA ALA A 243 -20.81 -29.10 12.43
C ALA A 243 -19.92 -28.76 13.62
N MET A 244 -19.45 -29.77 14.34
CA MET A 244 -18.52 -29.62 15.44
C MET A 244 -17.20 -29.04 14.89
N LYS A 245 -16.80 -27.83 15.33
CA LYS A 245 -15.50 -27.25 15.02
C LYS A 245 -14.56 -27.50 16.20
N LYS A 246 -13.37 -28.03 15.92
CA LYS A 246 -12.30 -28.20 16.89
C LYS A 246 -11.08 -27.39 16.47
N THR A 247 -10.42 -26.74 17.44
CA THR A 247 -9.18 -25.99 17.23
C THR A 247 -8.01 -26.74 17.85
N LEU A 248 -7.00 -27.02 17.03
CA LEU A 248 -5.77 -27.69 17.41
C LEU A 248 -4.64 -26.65 17.41
N HIS A 249 -3.77 -26.67 18.41
CA HIS A 249 -2.53 -25.90 18.41
C HIS A 249 -1.40 -26.79 17.90
N VAL A 250 -0.72 -26.37 16.83
CA VAL A 250 0.32 -27.13 16.14
C VAL A 250 1.63 -26.36 16.19
N GLU A 251 2.59 -26.88 16.94
CA GLU A 251 3.93 -26.29 17.05
C GLU A 251 4.89 -26.89 16.03
N GLY A 252 5.83 -26.08 15.54
CA GLY A 252 6.88 -26.50 14.61
C GLY A 252 6.60 -26.24 13.15
N MET A 253 5.45 -25.65 12.79
CA MET A 253 5.18 -25.20 11.41
C MET A 253 5.94 -23.92 11.12
N MET A 254 6.85 -23.94 10.11
CA MET A 254 7.69 -22.78 9.78
C MET A 254 7.36 -22.13 8.42
N CYS A 255 6.47 -22.72 7.60
CA CYS A 255 6.17 -22.22 6.27
C CYS A 255 4.88 -22.81 5.68
N CYS A 256 4.41 -22.24 4.57
CA CYS A 256 3.20 -22.68 3.88
C CYS A 256 3.21 -24.15 3.40
N HIS A 257 4.40 -24.75 3.20
CA HIS A 257 4.50 -26.17 2.89
C HIS A 257 4.17 -27.05 4.10
N CYS A 258 4.48 -26.57 5.32
CA CYS A 258 4.11 -27.23 6.57
C CYS A 258 2.59 -27.22 6.74
N GLU A 259 1.94 -26.08 6.46
CA GLU A 259 0.47 -25.97 6.47
C GLU A 259 -0.20 -26.98 5.55
N ALA A 260 0.29 -27.03 4.30
CA ALA A 260 -0.27 -27.97 3.30
C ALA A 260 -0.13 -29.44 3.71
N ARG A 261 0.96 -29.81 4.40
CA ARG A 261 1.16 -31.18 4.91
C ARG A 261 0.20 -31.49 6.05
N VAL A 262 0.08 -30.61 7.03
CA VAL A 262 -0.83 -30.77 8.17
C VAL A 262 -2.29 -30.76 7.70
N LYS A 263 -2.67 -29.85 6.81
CA LYS A 263 -3.98 -29.79 6.20
C LYS A 263 -4.35 -31.12 5.52
N LYS A 264 -3.48 -31.62 4.66
CA LYS A 264 -3.68 -32.88 3.94
C LYS A 264 -3.81 -34.09 4.88
N ALA A 265 -3.05 -34.11 5.97
CA ALA A 265 -3.11 -35.17 6.97
C ALA A 265 -4.44 -35.17 7.74
N LEU A 266 -4.95 -33.98 8.11
CA LEU A 266 -6.24 -33.82 8.78
C LEU A 266 -7.41 -34.13 7.84
N GLU A 267 -7.39 -33.67 6.61
CA GLU A 267 -8.42 -33.93 5.60
C GLU A 267 -8.42 -35.38 5.08
N ALA A 268 -7.37 -36.15 5.35
CA ALA A 268 -7.33 -37.60 5.07
C ALA A 268 -8.22 -38.43 6.05
N LEU A 269 -8.62 -37.84 7.16
CA LEU A 269 -9.54 -38.48 8.10
C LEU A 269 -10.98 -38.40 7.59
N PRO A 270 -11.73 -39.54 7.53
CA PRO A 270 -13.06 -39.60 6.89
C PRO A 270 -14.14 -38.78 7.60
N ALA A 271 -13.86 -38.31 8.81
CA ALA A 271 -14.77 -37.49 9.60
C ALA A 271 -14.43 -36.01 9.61
N VAL A 272 -13.40 -35.60 8.86
CA VAL A 272 -13.00 -34.20 8.66
C VAL A 272 -13.53 -33.74 7.31
N ASP A 273 -14.33 -32.69 7.31
CA ASP A 273 -14.89 -32.10 6.11
C ASP A 273 -13.95 -31.03 5.52
N GLU A 274 -13.39 -30.19 6.39
CA GLU A 274 -12.45 -29.15 6.01
C GLU A 274 -11.46 -28.86 7.15
N ALA A 275 -10.19 -28.61 6.81
CA ALA A 275 -9.18 -28.15 7.75
C ALA A 275 -8.55 -26.82 7.26
N VAL A 276 -8.58 -25.81 8.13
CA VAL A 276 -7.91 -24.51 7.90
C VAL A 276 -6.69 -24.44 8.82
N VAL A 277 -5.49 -24.45 8.25
CA VAL A 277 -4.22 -24.47 8.98
C VAL A 277 -3.46 -23.18 8.76
N SER A 278 -2.93 -22.58 9.82
CA SER A 278 -2.09 -21.38 9.77
C SER A 278 -0.79 -21.59 10.54
N HIS A 279 0.36 -21.45 9.85
CA HIS A 279 1.69 -21.54 10.48
C HIS A 279 2.00 -20.27 11.29
N GLU A 280 1.45 -19.10 10.89
CA GLU A 280 1.64 -17.85 11.62
C GLU A 280 0.93 -17.86 12.97
N ALA A 281 -0.28 -18.41 13.01
CA ALA A 281 -1.06 -18.55 14.25
C ALA A 281 -0.70 -19.82 15.05
N GLY A 282 0.01 -20.77 14.45
CA GLY A 282 0.29 -22.07 15.05
C GLY A 282 -0.96 -22.90 15.31
N THR A 283 -2.03 -22.72 14.48
CA THR A 283 -3.34 -23.33 14.72
C THR A 283 -3.88 -24.07 13.49
N ALA A 284 -4.65 -25.13 13.76
CA ALA A 284 -5.45 -25.84 12.75
C ALA A 284 -6.91 -25.93 13.23
N ILE A 285 -7.83 -25.33 12.49
CA ILE A 285 -9.28 -25.37 12.73
C ILE A 285 -9.86 -26.47 11.86
N VAL A 286 -10.48 -27.45 12.49
CA VAL A 286 -11.04 -28.64 11.81
C VAL A 286 -12.55 -28.62 11.94
N THR A 287 -13.25 -28.71 10.80
CA THR A 287 -14.69 -28.86 10.73
C THR A 287 -15.00 -30.36 10.59
N LEU A 288 -15.76 -30.91 11.52
CA LEU A 288 -16.07 -32.35 11.61
C LEU A 288 -17.51 -32.63 11.16
N ASN A 289 -17.68 -33.66 10.34
CA ASN A 289 -18.99 -34.18 9.94
C ASN A 289 -19.44 -35.38 10.78
N ALA A 290 -18.56 -35.93 11.62
CA ALA A 290 -18.82 -37.01 12.56
C ALA A 290 -17.93 -36.86 13.81
N GLU A 291 -18.28 -37.53 14.88
CA GLU A 291 -17.52 -37.52 16.13
C GLU A 291 -16.18 -38.23 15.95
N VAL A 292 -15.06 -37.52 16.15
CA VAL A 292 -13.69 -38.03 16.05
C VAL A 292 -13.03 -37.89 17.40
N SER A 293 -12.25 -38.94 17.77
CA SER A 293 -11.49 -38.87 19.02
C SER A 293 -10.34 -37.85 18.88
N ASP A 294 -10.11 -37.11 19.94
CA ASP A 294 -9.01 -36.15 20.02
C ASP A 294 -7.64 -36.79 19.80
N ALA A 295 -7.52 -38.06 20.17
CA ALA A 295 -6.32 -38.85 19.97
C ALA A 295 -6.01 -39.12 18.48
N ASP A 296 -7.04 -39.29 17.65
CA ASP A 296 -6.87 -39.54 16.21
C ASP A 296 -6.46 -38.23 15.46
N LEU A 297 -7.05 -37.08 15.83
CA LEU A 297 -6.67 -35.80 15.28
C LEU A 297 -5.23 -35.44 15.66
N LYS A 298 -4.86 -35.67 16.94
CA LYS A 298 -3.50 -35.44 17.44
C LYS A 298 -2.49 -36.32 16.70
N LYS A 299 -2.79 -37.60 16.57
CA LYS A 299 -1.94 -38.57 15.89
C LYS A 299 -1.72 -38.22 14.42
N ALA A 300 -2.76 -37.73 13.71
CA ALA A 300 -2.63 -37.34 12.31
C ALA A 300 -1.65 -36.17 12.11
N VAL A 301 -1.54 -35.27 13.09
CA VAL A 301 -0.59 -34.15 13.08
C VAL A 301 0.81 -34.62 13.50
N GLU A 302 0.91 -35.45 14.55
CA GLU A 302 2.16 -35.96 15.07
C GLU A 302 2.87 -36.93 14.08
N ASP A 303 2.11 -37.68 13.28
CA ASP A 303 2.64 -38.53 12.20
C ASP A 303 3.33 -37.70 11.07
N GLN A 304 3.18 -36.37 11.08
CA GLN A 304 3.86 -35.46 10.18
C GLN A 304 5.07 -34.73 10.83
N ASP A 305 5.54 -35.21 11.98
CA ASP A 305 6.64 -34.65 12.78
C ASP A 305 6.36 -33.24 13.37
N TYR A 306 5.08 -32.94 13.66
CA TYR A 306 4.67 -31.71 14.35
C TYR A 306 4.11 -32.02 15.74
N ASN A 307 4.31 -31.10 16.68
CA ASN A 307 3.78 -31.24 18.06
C ASN A 307 2.34 -30.68 18.12
N CYS A 308 1.37 -31.43 18.61
CA CYS A 308 -0.03 -31.04 18.64
C CYS A 308 -0.54 -30.96 20.08
N LEU A 309 -1.03 -29.76 20.46
CA LEU A 309 -1.73 -29.50 21.72
C LEU A 309 -3.21 -29.22 21.40
N LEU A 310 -4.11 -29.97 22.01
CA LEU A 310 -5.56 -29.83 21.85
C LEU A 310 -6.10 -28.74 22.76
N TYR A 311 -6.82 -27.76 22.18
CA TYR A 311 -7.73 -26.89 22.92
C TYR A 311 -9.16 -27.18 22.51
N THR A 312 -9.94 -27.81 23.38
CA THR A 312 -11.40 -27.89 23.25
C THR A 312 -11.98 -26.55 23.65
N SER A 313 -12.64 -25.85 22.73
CA SER A 313 -13.44 -24.67 23.07
C SER A 313 -14.81 -25.08 23.61
N ASP A 314 -14.85 -25.57 24.83
CA ASP A 314 -16.05 -25.59 25.69
C ASP A 314 -15.61 -25.07 27.07
N ALA A 315 -15.41 -23.74 27.14
CA ALA A 315 -15.21 -23.05 28.42
C ALA A 315 -15.97 -21.72 28.40
N ALA A 316 -17.28 -21.82 28.29
CA ALA A 316 -18.20 -20.70 28.55
C ALA A 316 -19.06 -20.95 29.81
N ASP A 317 -18.73 -21.95 30.63
CA ASP A 317 -19.42 -22.17 31.92
C ASP A 317 -18.43 -22.74 32.94
N ASP A 318 -17.65 -21.86 33.60
CA ASP A 318 -17.17 -22.05 34.96
C ASP A 318 -16.48 -20.78 35.47
N LEU A 319 -17.28 -19.80 35.86
CA LEU A 319 -16.95 -18.77 36.85
C LEU A 319 -18.17 -18.57 37.73
N THR A 320 -18.33 -19.48 38.67
CA THR A 320 -19.04 -19.20 39.94
C THR A 320 -18.02 -18.82 41.01
#